data_6c584bc08d758866647b8d3501bb9193
#
_entry.id   6c584bc08d758866647b8d3501bb9193
#
_cell.length_a   1.000
_cell.length_b   1.000
_cell.length_c   1.000
_cell.angle_alpha   90.00
_cell.angle_beta   90.00
_cell.angle_gamma   90.00
#
_symmetry.space_group_name_H-M   'P 1'
#
loop_
_entity.id
_entity.type
_entity.pdbx_description
1 polymer ?
#
loop_
_entity_poly.entity_id
_entity_poly.type
_entity_poly.pdbx_seq_one_letter_code
_entity_poly.pdbx_strand_id
1 'polypeptide(L)'
;MFRRYTDCNTVRVFQRIVNVSQETLCVSQVSALVLYGICKDSLHTLKNTYLYRFFNSWHCECQPRRTNLFEAGLYSTGHASFRRVYGSNKGGWSTKEELPQGIVRSGDRYMMFAIESPNDWYWEFGECEQGIYLYLGGADAYEHEWELRLAAGEAYETPSVAVCHGSSVSDTVAQMTRYRRHTA
;
A
#
# COMPACT_ATOMS: atom_id res chain seq x y z
N MET A 1 10.50 9.83 -5.83
CA MET A 1 10.61 9.73 -7.32
C MET A 1 9.38 9.06 -7.87
N PHE A 2 8.95 9.44 -9.07
CA PHE A 2 7.71 8.99 -9.69
C PHE A 2 8.00 8.56 -11.14
N ARG A 3 7.62 7.32 -11.51
CA ARG A 3 7.80 6.81 -12.87
C ARG A 3 6.50 6.21 -13.39
N ARG A 4 6.00 6.72 -14.52
CA ARG A 4 4.82 6.21 -15.21
C ARG A 4 5.21 5.24 -16.31
N TYR A 5 4.49 4.13 -16.40
CA TYR A 5 4.58 3.13 -17.45
C TYR A 5 3.29 3.19 -18.27
N THR A 6 3.36 3.70 -19.49
CA THR A 6 2.19 4.04 -20.30
C THR A 6 1.54 2.84 -20.98
N ASP A 7 2.28 1.79 -21.19
CA ASP A 7 1.85 0.55 -21.83
C ASP A 7 1.15 -0.44 -20.87
N CYS A 8 1.20 -0.17 -19.56
CA CYS A 8 0.57 -1.01 -18.54
C CYS A 8 -0.18 -0.22 -17.46
N ASN A 9 -0.57 1.03 -17.73
CA ASN A 9 -1.32 1.89 -16.79
C ASN A 9 -0.80 1.89 -15.35
N THR A 10 0.52 1.78 -15.18
CA THR A 10 1.16 1.61 -13.88
C THR A 10 2.04 2.81 -13.56
N VAL A 11 2.04 3.13 -12.28
CA VAL A 11 2.91 4.14 -11.69
C VAL A 11 3.75 3.47 -10.62
N ARG A 12 5.07 3.68 -10.65
CA ARG A 12 6.01 3.30 -9.62
C ARG A 12 6.47 4.51 -8.84
N VAL A 13 6.46 4.42 -7.51
CA VAL A 13 6.80 5.54 -6.61
C VAL A 13 7.74 5.02 -5.52
N PHE A 14 8.71 5.84 -5.13
CA PHE A 14 9.45 5.73 -3.88
C PHE A 14 9.83 7.12 -3.37
N GLN A 15 10.06 7.24 -2.08
CA GLN A 15 10.53 8.46 -1.44
C GLN A 15 12.02 8.32 -1.13
N ARG A 16 12.76 9.41 -1.33
CA ARG A 16 14.13 9.56 -0.85
C ARG A 16 14.16 10.74 0.11
N ILE A 17 14.50 10.48 1.35
CA ILE A 17 14.71 11.50 2.36
C ILE A 17 16.21 11.69 2.58
N VAL A 18 16.64 12.93 2.82
CA VAL A 18 18.03 13.28 3.09
C VAL A 18 18.07 14.12 4.36
N ASN A 19 18.94 13.77 5.29
CA ASN A 19 19.17 14.59 6.46
C ASN A 19 20.04 15.80 6.09
N VAL A 20 19.45 16.97 6.00
CA VAL A 20 20.14 18.23 5.68
C VAL A 20 20.57 19.01 6.94
N SER A 21 20.27 18.48 8.14
CA SER A 21 20.70 19.07 9.41
C SER A 21 22.14 18.66 9.76
N GLN A 22 22.68 19.24 10.82
CA GLN A 22 23.99 18.87 11.35
C GLN A 22 23.90 17.77 12.43
N GLU A 23 22.70 17.38 12.82
CA GLU A 23 22.47 16.40 13.88
C GLU A 23 21.98 15.08 13.30
N THR A 24 22.15 13.99 14.05
CA THR A 24 21.54 12.70 13.70
C THR A 24 20.04 12.76 13.97
N LEU A 25 19.22 12.45 12.97
CA LEU A 25 17.78 12.35 13.09
C LEU A 25 17.37 10.90 13.33
N CYS A 26 16.37 10.73 14.19
CA CYS A 26 15.70 9.46 14.40
C CYS A 26 14.41 9.44 13.58
N VAL A 27 14.28 8.48 12.68
CA VAL A 27 13.13 8.32 11.79
C VAL A 27 12.40 7.03 12.16
N SER A 28 11.14 7.15 12.54
CA SER A 28 10.30 6.03 13.00
C SER A 28 9.35 5.49 11.94
N GLN A 29 9.08 6.26 10.90
CA GLN A 29 8.19 5.86 9.79
C GLN A 29 8.41 6.75 8.56
N VAL A 30 8.37 6.14 7.38
CA VAL A 30 8.35 6.87 6.09
C VAL A 30 7.37 6.19 5.15
N SER A 31 6.34 6.92 4.71
CA SER A 31 5.45 6.44 3.65
C SER A 31 6.17 6.43 2.30
N ALA A 32 6.02 5.36 1.52
CA ALA A 32 6.39 5.39 0.11
C ALA A 32 5.33 6.15 -0.72
N LEU A 33 4.05 5.93 -0.37
CA LEU A 33 2.90 6.58 -1.03
C LEU A 33 1.71 6.62 -0.08
N VAL A 34 0.99 7.73 -0.07
CA VAL A 34 -0.35 7.83 0.53
C VAL A 34 -1.32 8.33 -0.53
N LEU A 35 -2.37 7.55 -0.77
CA LEU A 35 -3.45 7.90 -1.70
C LEU A 35 -4.70 8.27 -0.91
N TYR A 36 -5.26 9.44 -1.17
CA TYR A 36 -6.50 9.91 -0.56
C TYR A 36 -7.69 9.75 -1.50
N GLY A 37 -8.89 9.77 -0.94
CA GLY A 37 -10.12 9.79 -1.71
C GLY A 37 -10.46 8.46 -2.40
N ILE A 38 -10.03 7.34 -1.84
CA ILE A 38 -10.37 5.99 -2.36
C ILE A 38 -11.89 5.80 -2.46
N CYS A 39 -12.66 6.38 -1.51
CA CYS A 39 -14.13 6.37 -1.47
C CYS A 39 -14.63 7.77 -1.05
N LYS A 40 -14.39 8.78 -1.87
CA LYS A 40 -14.64 10.16 -1.50
C LYS A 40 -16.12 10.56 -1.46
N ASP A 41 -16.97 9.94 -2.26
CA ASP A 41 -18.19 10.62 -2.69
C ASP A 41 -19.48 10.18 -1.99
N SER A 42 -19.51 9.06 -1.29
CA SER A 42 -20.70 8.68 -0.51
C SER A 42 -20.53 7.37 0.27
N LEU A 43 -21.35 7.23 1.29
CA LEU A 43 -21.58 5.97 2.00
C LEU A 43 -21.98 4.84 1.04
N HIS A 44 -22.72 5.15 -0.04
CA HIS A 44 -23.09 4.19 -1.07
C HIS A 44 -21.86 3.62 -1.78
N THR A 45 -20.92 4.48 -2.18
CA THR A 45 -19.65 4.05 -2.80
C THR A 45 -18.85 3.17 -1.84
N LEU A 46 -18.75 3.56 -0.57
CA LEU A 46 -18.03 2.78 0.43
C LEU A 46 -18.64 1.39 0.67
N LYS A 47 -19.96 1.29 0.77
CA LYS A 47 -20.69 0.00 0.88
C LYS A 47 -20.44 -0.92 -0.32
N ASN A 48 -20.05 -0.36 -1.47
CA ASN A 48 -19.70 -1.07 -2.68
C ASN A 48 -18.19 -1.12 -2.95
N THR A 49 -17.36 -0.85 -1.92
CA THR A 49 -15.92 -0.91 -2.03
C THR A 49 -15.38 -2.17 -1.35
N TYR A 50 -14.62 -2.93 -2.12
CA TYR A 50 -14.07 -4.20 -1.72
C TYR A 50 -12.56 -4.21 -1.88
N LEU A 51 -11.87 -4.79 -0.91
CA LEU A 51 -10.44 -5.10 -0.94
C LEU A 51 -10.27 -6.61 -1.17
N TYR A 52 -9.51 -6.96 -2.18
CA TYR A 52 -9.02 -8.31 -2.40
C TYR A 52 -7.62 -8.42 -1.85
N ARG A 53 -7.42 -9.32 -0.91
CA ARG A 53 -6.16 -9.68 -0.28
C ARG A 53 -5.73 -11.07 -0.73
N PHE A 54 -4.44 -11.37 -0.65
CA PHE A 54 -3.89 -12.63 -1.13
C PHE A 54 -3.04 -13.25 -0.03
N PHE A 55 -3.59 -14.26 0.61
CA PHE A 55 -2.93 -14.94 1.73
C PHE A 55 -2.09 -16.11 1.25
N ASN A 56 -1.02 -16.38 1.98
CA ASN A 56 -0.14 -17.49 1.75
C ASN A 56 -0.15 -18.44 2.95
N SER A 57 -0.03 -19.72 2.64
CA SER A 57 0.23 -20.79 3.58
C SER A 57 1.00 -21.88 2.84
N TRP A 58 1.62 -22.79 3.56
CA TRP A 58 2.35 -23.91 2.97
C TRP A 58 1.41 -24.74 2.08
N HIS A 59 1.79 -24.93 0.82
CA HIS A 59 0.98 -25.55 -0.25
C HIS A 59 -0.38 -24.86 -0.54
N CYS A 60 -0.58 -23.63 -0.09
CA CYS A 60 -1.78 -22.85 -0.31
C CYS A 60 -1.40 -21.39 -0.58
N GLU A 61 -0.61 -21.15 -1.61
CA GLU A 61 -0.12 -19.82 -1.98
C GLU A 61 -1.21 -19.00 -2.70
N CYS A 62 -1.13 -17.68 -2.52
CA CYS A 62 -1.95 -16.71 -3.22
C CYS A 62 -3.47 -16.93 -3.07
N GLN A 63 -3.93 -17.26 -1.87
CA GLN A 63 -5.37 -17.50 -1.60
C GLN A 63 -6.13 -16.19 -1.54
N PRO A 64 -7.03 -15.88 -2.49
CA PRO A 64 -7.75 -14.62 -2.49
C PRO A 64 -8.82 -14.59 -1.40
N ARG A 65 -8.94 -13.44 -0.72
CA ARG A 65 -10.03 -13.11 0.19
C ARG A 65 -10.56 -11.73 -0.17
N ARG A 66 -11.87 -11.59 -0.13
CA ARG A 66 -12.55 -10.32 -0.38
C ARG A 66 -13.11 -9.77 0.93
N THR A 67 -12.76 -8.54 1.27
CA THR A 67 -13.25 -7.80 2.44
C THR A 67 -14.01 -6.57 1.95
N ASN A 68 -15.23 -6.36 2.44
CA ASN A 68 -15.95 -5.10 2.25
C ASN A 68 -15.40 -4.07 3.25
N LEU A 69 -14.98 -2.89 2.80
CA LEU A 69 -14.38 -1.90 3.68
C LEU A 69 -15.38 -1.32 4.69
N PHE A 70 -16.64 -1.17 4.32
CA PHE A 70 -17.68 -0.72 5.24
C PHE A 70 -17.97 -1.77 6.33
N GLU A 71 -18.13 -3.05 5.97
CA GLU A 71 -18.32 -4.14 6.92
C GLU A 71 -17.10 -4.32 7.85
N ALA A 72 -15.91 -3.97 7.37
CA ALA A 72 -14.69 -3.94 8.18
C ALA A 72 -14.62 -2.74 9.15
N GLY A 73 -15.61 -1.84 9.11
CA GLY A 73 -15.79 -0.74 10.06
C GLY A 73 -15.21 0.60 9.61
N LEU A 74 -14.94 0.79 8.32
CA LEU A 74 -14.59 2.10 7.76
C LEU A 74 -15.88 2.78 7.27
N TYR A 75 -16.16 3.99 7.73
CA TYR A 75 -17.44 4.66 7.47
C TYR A 75 -17.35 5.91 6.60
N SER A 76 -16.15 6.43 6.34
CA SER A 76 -15.93 7.65 5.56
C SER A 76 -16.77 8.83 6.05
N THR A 77 -16.77 9.04 7.36
CA THR A 77 -17.58 10.08 8.01
C THR A 77 -16.95 11.48 7.92
N GLY A 78 -15.77 11.63 7.31
CA GLY A 78 -15.01 12.87 7.29
C GLY A 78 -14.28 13.17 8.61
N HIS A 79 -14.29 12.24 9.55
CA HIS A 79 -13.57 12.32 10.81
C HIS A 79 -12.51 11.25 10.88
N ALA A 80 -11.37 11.56 11.47
CA ALA A 80 -10.35 10.55 11.77
C ALA A 80 -10.93 9.51 12.73
N SER A 81 -10.89 8.25 12.37
CA SER A 81 -11.25 7.13 13.24
C SER A 81 -10.00 6.31 13.56
N PHE A 82 -10.04 5.58 14.68
CA PHE A 82 -8.97 4.63 15.00
C PHE A 82 -9.11 3.29 14.26
N ARG A 83 -10.18 3.14 13.46
CA ARG A 83 -10.41 1.92 12.70
C ARG A 83 -9.56 1.91 11.46
N ARG A 84 -8.89 0.79 11.23
CA ARG A 84 -8.07 0.55 10.03
C ARG A 84 -8.22 -0.88 9.55
N VAL A 85 -8.04 -1.07 8.25
CA VAL A 85 -7.88 -2.38 7.62
C VAL A 85 -6.45 -2.41 7.09
N TYR A 86 -5.63 -3.29 7.58
CA TYR A 86 -4.21 -3.30 7.28
C TYR A 86 -3.65 -4.69 7.00
N GLY A 87 -2.48 -4.73 6.40
CA GLY A 87 -1.62 -5.88 6.28
C GLY A 87 -0.18 -5.50 6.54
N SER A 88 0.57 -6.41 7.12
CA SER A 88 1.98 -6.22 7.43
C SER A 88 2.74 -7.53 7.32
N ASN A 89 4.06 -7.44 7.16
CA ASN A 89 4.97 -8.56 7.31
C ASN A 89 6.18 -8.12 8.11
N LYS A 90 6.56 -8.93 9.09
CA LYS A 90 7.75 -8.74 9.92
C LYS A 90 8.73 -9.89 9.69
N GLY A 91 9.95 -9.54 9.27
CA GLY A 91 11.05 -10.49 9.03
C GLY A 91 11.41 -10.68 7.57
N GLY A 92 12.45 -11.46 7.31
CA GLY A 92 13.12 -11.58 6.02
C GLY A 92 12.37 -12.32 4.90
N TRP A 93 11.12 -12.73 5.11
CA TRP A 93 10.30 -13.40 4.11
C TRP A 93 9.03 -12.61 3.84
N SER A 94 9.05 -11.78 2.81
CA SER A 94 8.02 -10.76 2.55
C SER A 94 6.65 -11.32 2.17
N THR A 95 6.55 -12.58 1.81
CA THR A 95 5.31 -13.26 1.42
C THR A 95 4.89 -14.37 2.40
N LYS A 96 5.30 -14.27 3.65
CA LYS A 96 5.12 -15.32 4.66
C LYS A 96 3.65 -15.68 4.91
N GLU A 97 2.80 -14.70 5.18
CA GLU A 97 1.38 -14.91 5.53
C GLU A 97 0.44 -14.26 4.49
N GLU A 98 0.87 -13.18 3.89
CA GLU A 98 0.13 -12.41 2.90
C GLU A 98 1.09 -11.85 1.85
N LEU A 99 0.63 -11.67 0.63
CA LEU A 99 1.39 -10.97 -0.40
C LEU A 99 1.37 -9.46 -0.14
N PRO A 100 2.48 -8.73 -0.38
CA PRO A 100 2.58 -7.28 -0.21
C PRO A 100 1.79 -6.53 -1.30
N GLN A 101 0.53 -6.91 -1.53
CA GLN A 101 -0.29 -6.38 -2.61
C GLN A 101 -1.78 -6.55 -2.31
N GLY A 102 -2.60 -5.75 -2.98
CA GLY A 102 -4.05 -5.88 -2.92
C GLY A 102 -4.73 -5.24 -4.12
N ILE A 103 -6.00 -5.59 -4.34
CA ILE A 103 -6.83 -4.95 -5.36
C ILE A 103 -8.02 -4.30 -4.69
N VAL A 104 -8.21 -3.02 -4.93
CA VAL A 104 -9.40 -2.27 -4.50
C VAL A 104 -10.37 -2.18 -5.67
N ARG A 105 -11.59 -2.59 -5.43
CA ARG A 105 -12.73 -2.32 -6.31
C ARG A 105 -13.63 -1.28 -5.64
N SER A 106 -13.85 -0.16 -6.28
CA SER A 106 -14.81 0.86 -5.85
C SER A 106 -15.76 1.18 -7.01
N GLY A 107 -16.99 0.67 -6.94
CA GLY A 107 -17.90 0.67 -8.09
C GLY A 107 -17.30 -0.13 -9.26
N ASP A 108 -17.14 0.54 -10.41
CA ASP A 108 -16.57 -0.03 -11.64
C ASP A 108 -15.06 0.25 -11.79
N ARG A 109 -14.44 0.85 -10.79
CA ARG A 109 -12.99 1.16 -10.80
C ARG A 109 -12.23 0.08 -10.07
N TYR A 110 -11.14 -0.37 -10.68
CA TYR A 110 -10.22 -1.33 -10.08
C TYR A 110 -8.82 -0.73 -10.01
N MET A 111 -8.21 -0.85 -8.86
CA MET A 111 -6.84 -0.39 -8.60
C MET A 111 -6.08 -1.51 -7.89
N MET A 112 -4.93 -1.89 -8.41
CA MET A 112 -4.02 -2.82 -7.72
C MET A 112 -2.83 -2.03 -7.19
N PHE A 113 -2.43 -2.31 -5.96
CA PHE A 113 -1.19 -1.83 -5.36
C PHE A 113 -0.26 -3.00 -5.05
N ALA A 114 1.04 -2.75 -5.08
CA ALA A 114 2.06 -3.69 -4.67
C ALA A 114 3.22 -2.94 -4.00
N ILE A 115 3.74 -3.48 -2.90
CA ILE A 115 4.94 -2.98 -2.23
C ILE A 115 6.11 -3.87 -2.65
N GLU A 116 7.17 -3.27 -3.20
CA GLU A 116 8.34 -3.97 -3.71
C GLU A 116 9.42 -4.06 -2.61
N SER A 117 9.06 -4.69 -1.49
CA SER A 117 9.97 -4.96 -0.39
C SER A 117 10.33 -6.44 -0.33
N PRO A 118 11.60 -6.80 -0.21
CA PRO A 118 12.00 -8.19 0.04
C PRO A 118 11.79 -8.62 1.49
N ASN A 119 11.61 -7.66 2.40
CA ASN A 119 11.51 -7.86 3.85
C ASN A 119 10.19 -7.30 4.39
N ASP A 120 10.31 -6.43 5.38
CA ASP A 120 9.19 -5.81 6.07
C ASP A 120 8.40 -4.86 5.17
N TRP A 121 7.10 -4.87 5.32
CA TRP A 121 6.20 -3.96 4.63
C TRP A 121 4.93 -3.75 5.43
N TYR A 122 4.27 -2.63 5.16
CA TYR A 122 3.02 -2.25 5.78
C TYR A 122 2.13 -1.51 4.78
N TRP A 123 0.85 -1.85 4.78
CA TRP A 123 -0.19 -1.06 4.13
C TRP A 123 -1.40 -0.94 5.03
N GLU A 124 -2.14 0.16 4.92
CA GLU A 124 -3.42 0.32 5.61
C GLU A 124 -4.42 1.16 4.83
N PHE A 125 -5.68 0.84 5.02
CA PHE A 125 -6.81 1.72 4.76
C PHE A 125 -7.29 2.28 6.09
N GLY A 126 -7.41 3.60 6.16
CA GLY A 126 -7.94 4.33 7.31
C GLY A 126 -8.81 5.48 6.86
N GLU A 127 -9.30 6.24 7.82
CA GLU A 127 -10.20 7.38 7.60
C GLU A 127 -9.51 8.70 7.94
N CYS A 128 -9.79 9.72 7.14
CA CYS A 128 -9.38 11.11 7.35
C CYS A 128 -10.45 12.04 6.81
N GLU A 129 -10.24 13.34 6.94
CA GLU A 129 -11.17 14.37 6.42
C GLU A 129 -11.44 14.25 4.91
N GLN A 130 -10.48 13.72 4.16
CA GLN A 130 -10.60 13.49 2.73
C GLN A 130 -11.25 12.13 2.37
N GLY A 131 -11.82 11.43 3.36
CA GLY A 131 -12.43 10.12 3.19
C GLY A 131 -11.47 8.97 3.51
N ILE A 132 -11.56 7.88 2.76
CA ILE A 132 -10.68 6.72 2.94
C ILE A 132 -9.34 6.97 2.25
N TYR A 133 -8.25 6.74 2.99
CA TYR A 133 -6.90 6.75 2.43
C TYR A 133 -6.32 5.32 2.35
N LEU A 134 -5.34 5.15 1.49
CA LEU A 134 -4.45 4.00 1.42
C LEU A 134 -3.02 4.47 1.68
N TYR A 135 -2.41 3.96 2.75
CA TYR A 135 -1.00 4.10 3.06
C TYR A 135 -0.22 2.88 2.56
N LEU A 136 0.94 3.11 1.96
CA LEU A 136 1.88 2.07 1.52
C LEU A 136 3.29 2.43 2.01
N GLY A 137 3.97 1.50 2.66
CA GLY A 137 5.31 1.74 3.22
C GLY A 137 6.12 0.47 3.46
N GLY A 138 7.36 0.67 3.91
CA GLY A 138 8.24 -0.36 4.44
C GLY A 138 7.99 -0.60 5.93
N ALA A 139 9.08 -0.97 6.64
CA ALA A 139 9.08 -1.09 8.08
C ALA A 139 8.75 0.24 8.78
N ASP A 140 8.12 0.16 9.93
CA ASP A 140 7.85 1.28 10.84
C ASP A 140 8.09 0.89 12.31
N ALA A 141 8.03 1.88 13.20
CA ALA A 141 8.26 1.66 14.62
C ALA A 141 7.12 0.88 15.31
N TYR A 142 5.88 0.99 14.82
CA TYR A 142 4.70 0.43 15.49
C TYR A 142 4.53 -1.05 15.23
N GLU A 143 4.62 -1.47 13.97
CA GLU A 143 4.40 -2.86 13.57
C GLU A 143 5.72 -3.67 13.55
N HIS A 144 6.87 -3.00 13.35
CA HIS A 144 8.15 -3.65 13.09
C HIS A 144 9.23 -3.36 14.13
N GLU A 145 8.96 -2.45 15.11
CA GLU A 145 9.99 -1.98 16.06
C GLU A 145 11.20 -1.36 15.33
N TRP A 146 10.98 -0.79 14.14
CA TRP A 146 12.01 -0.24 13.29
C TRP A 146 12.33 1.21 13.63
N GLU A 147 13.61 1.50 13.70
CA GLU A 147 14.14 2.85 13.86
C GLU A 147 15.34 3.04 12.94
N LEU A 148 15.36 4.12 12.19
CA LEU A 148 16.47 4.52 11.37
C LEU A 148 17.16 5.76 11.98
N ARG A 149 18.44 5.62 12.29
CA ARG A 149 19.30 6.76 12.65
C ARG A 149 19.99 7.27 11.40
N LEU A 150 19.62 8.47 10.99
CA LEU A 150 20.11 9.11 9.78
C LEU A 150 21.07 10.22 10.15
N ALA A 151 22.38 10.01 9.96
CA ALA A 151 23.41 10.99 10.25
C ALA A 151 23.34 12.19 9.28
N ALA A 152 24.03 13.27 9.61
CA ALA A 152 24.10 14.47 8.75
C ALA A 152 24.56 14.11 7.33
N GLY A 153 23.81 14.51 6.32
CA GLY A 153 24.08 14.25 4.91
C GLY A 153 23.68 12.85 4.42
N GLU A 154 23.30 11.94 5.30
CA GLU A 154 22.83 10.61 4.89
C GLU A 154 21.44 10.66 4.26
N ALA A 155 21.15 9.64 3.45
CA ALA A 155 19.87 9.48 2.77
C ALA A 155 19.31 8.08 3.00
N TYR A 156 17.98 8.00 3.03
CA TYR A 156 17.20 6.76 3.04
C TYR A 156 16.23 6.75 1.87
N GLU A 157 16.07 5.59 1.24
CA GLU A 157 15.05 5.36 0.23
C GLU A 157 14.04 4.34 0.73
N THR A 158 12.75 4.65 0.62
CA THR A 158 11.68 3.69 0.95
C THR A 158 11.68 2.53 -0.05
N PRO A 159 11.11 1.38 0.30
CA PRO A 159 10.71 0.41 -0.70
C PRO A 159 9.88 1.10 -1.78
N SER A 160 10.05 0.67 -3.03
CA SER A 160 9.19 1.15 -4.10
C SER A 160 7.79 0.57 -3.98
N VAL A 161 6.80 1.32 -4.43
CA VAL A 161 5.42 0.85 -4.55
C VAL A 161 4.94 1.04 -5.97
N ALA A 162 4.18 0.08 -6.47
CA ALA A 162 3.54 0.15 -7.79
C ALA A 162 2.02 0.21 -7.62
N VAL A 163 1.38 1.09 -8.39
CA VAL A 163 -0.07 1.21 -8.45
C VAL A 163 -0.51 1.19 -9.90
N CYS A 164 -1.47 0.33 -10.24
CA CYS A 164 -2.05 0.29 -11.58
C CYS A 164 -3.57 0.32 -11.53
N HIS A 165 -4.18 0.71 -12.64
CA HIS A 165 -5.62 0.72 -12.84
C HIS A 165 -6.02 -0.24 -13.95
N GLY A 166 -7.21 -0.84 -13.81
CA GLY A 166 -7.80 -1.71 -14.81
C GLY A 166 -9.33 -1.65 -14.78
N SER A 167 -9.95 -2.33 -15.73
CA SER A 167 -11.41 -2.43 -15.87
C SER A 167 -12.02 -3.62 -15.14
N SER A 168 -11.18 -4.52 -14.64
CA SER A 168 -11.56 -5.72 -13.89
C SER A 168 -10.40 -6.21 -13.02
N VAL A 169 -10.66 -7.19 -12.14
CA VAL A 169 -9.59 -7.88 -11.38
C VAL A 169 -8.56 -8.48 -12.34
N SER A 170 -9.01 -9.20 -13.36
CA SER A 170 -8.11 -9.84 -14.34
C SER A 170 -7.28 -8.81 -15.12
N ASP A 171 -7.89 -7.70 -15.50
CA ASP A 171 -7.17 -6.63 -16.22
C ASP A 171 -6.13 -5.97 -15.30
N THR A 172 -6.45 -5.63 -14.05
CA THR A 172 -5.47 -5.06 -13.12
C THR A 172 -4.29 -6.00 -12.87
N VAL A 173 -4.54 -7.30 -12.75
CA VAL A 173 -3.47 -8.30 -12.65
C VAL A 173 -2.62 -8.35 -13.92
N ALA A 174 -3.24 -8.28 -15.10
CA ALA A 174 -2.52 -8.24 -16.37
C ALA A 174 -1.64 -6.97 -16.49
N GLN A 175 -2.15 -5.79 -16.09
CA GLN A 175 -1.39 -4.54 -16.06
C GLN A 175 -0.17 -4.66 -15.12
N MET A 176 -0.36 -5.15 -13.91
CA MET A 176 0.72 -5.36 -12.95
C MET A 176 1.75 -6.40 -13.44
N THR A 177 1.30 -7.44 -14.12
CA THR A 177 2.19 -8.46 -14.71
C THR A 177 3.05 -7.87 -15.84
N ARG A 178 2.47 -7.04 -16.73
CA ARG A 178 3.24 -6.33 -17.75
C ARG A 178 4.29 -5.43 -17.11
N TYR A 179 3.89 -4.63 -16.10
CA TYR A 179 4.80 -3.78 -15.36
C TYR A 179 5.98 -4.56 -14.78
N ARG A 180 5.74 -5.69 -14.11
CA ARG A 180 6.81 -6.52 -13.52
C ARG A 180 7.80 -7.05 -14.55
N ARG A 181 7.36 -7.32 -15.77
CA ARG A 181 8.25 -7.71 -16.88
C ARG A 181 9.16 -6.59 -17.37
N HIS A 182 8.84 -5.33 -17.11
CA HIS A 182 9.72 -4.19 -17.40
C HIS A 182 10.76 -3.94 -16.31
N THR A 183 10.54 -4.47 -15.11
CA THR A 183 11.40 -4.22 -13.94
C THR A 183 12.22 -5.43 -13.50
N ALA A 184 12.01 -6.58 -14.14
CA ALA A 184 12.71 -7.84 -13.91
C ALA A 184 14.13 -7.86 -14.49
#